data_2214f9972b75093fad5c3105d241e813
#
_entry.id   2214f9972b75093fad5c3105d241e813
#
_cell.length_a   1.000
_cell.length_b   1.000
_cell.length_c   1.000
_cell.angle_alpha   90.00
_cell.angle_beta   90.00
_cell.angle_gamma   90.00
#
_symmetry.space_group_name_H-M   'P 1'
#
loop_
_entity.id
_entity.type
_entity.pdbx_description
1 polymer ?
#
loop_
_entity_poly.entity_id
_entity_poly.type
_entity_poly.pdbx_seq_one_letter_code
_entity_poly.pdbx_strand_id
1 'polypeptide(L)'
;MAGQIALSPETGEIVGMGDISQQTQQVMANLEAILQAAGATWNDVVKTTVFMRDLTNFAAMNQVYAQYFNPEIAPARACVEVSRLPKDVLVEIDCIAVITG
;
A
#
# COMPACT_ATOMS: atom_id res chain seq x y z
N MET A 1 -4.65 7.69 7.05
CA MET A 1 -4.52 6.32 7.58
C MET A 1 -3.05 6.03 7.82
N ALA A 2 -2.76 5.32 8.91
CA ALA A 2 -1.39 4.95 9.23
C ALA A 2 -0.81 4.02 8.15
N GLY A 3 0.51 4.03 8.00
CA GLY A 3 1.19 3.20 7.02
C GLY A 3 1.02 1.71 7.31
N GLN A 4 0.82 0.93 6.26
CA GLN A 4 0.65 -0.51 6.33
C GLN A 4 1.85 -1.22 5.71
N ILE A 5 2.28 -2.28 6.37
CA ILE A 5 3.26 -3.23 5.82
C ILE A 5 2.58 -4.57 5.58
N ALA A 6 3.28 -5.51 4.98
CA ALA A 6 2.70 -6.78 4.53
C ALA A 6 2.49 -7.78 5.67
N LEU A 7 1.80 -7.36 6.74
CA LEU A 7 1.43 -8.23 7.85
C LEU A 7 0.18 -9.03 7.51
N SER A 8 0.23 -10.33 7.76
CA SER A 8 -0.97 -11.16 7.71
C SER A 8 -1.87 -10.81 8.89
N PRO A 9 -3.15 -10.47 8.65
CA PRO A 9 -4.07 -10.19 9.75
C PRO A 9 -4.40 -11.44 10.58
N GLU A 10 -4.14 -12.62 10.05
CA GLU A 10 -4.42 -13.90 10.72
C GLU A 10 -3.27 -14.34 11.62
N THR A 11 -2.02 -14.16 11.18
CA THR A 11 -0.85 -14.68 11.90
C THR A 11 0.03 -13.60 12.52
N GLY A 12 -0.10 -12.34 12.07
CA GLY A 12 0.79 -11.27 12.49
C GLY A 12 2.20 -11.36 11.90
N GLU A 13 2.43 -12.28 10.99
CA GLU A 13 3.73 -12.45 10.34
C GLU A 13 3.77 -11.73 9.00
N ILE A 14 4.99 -11.43 8.52
CA ILE A 14 5.18 -10.81 7.21
C ILE A 14 4.90 -11.83 6.11
N VAL A 15 4.06 -11.44 5.16
CA VAL A 15 3.78 -12.21 3.95
C VAL A 15 4.78 -11.80 2.88
N GLY A 16 5.36 -12.79 2.18
CA GLY A 16 6.19 -12.52 1.01
C GLY A 16 7.54 -11.91 1.31
N MET A 17 8.23 -12.37 2.34
CA MET A 17 9.60 -11.90 2.62
C MET A 17 10.47 -12.00 1.37
N GLY A 18 11.08 -10.87 0.98
CA GLY A 18 11.92 -10.79 -0.20
C GLY A 18 11.16 -10.73 -1.53
N ASP A 19 9.83 -10.71 -1.51
CA ASP A 19 8.99 -10.67 -2.73
C ASP A 19 8.16 -9.38 -2.75
N ILE A 20 8.58 -8.44 -3.58
CA ILE A 20 7.91 -7.12 -3.65
C ILE A 20 6.46 -7.24 -4.12
N SER A 21 6.18 -8.13 -5.06
CA SER A 21 4.82 -8.28 -5.58
C SER A 21 3.86 -8.83 -4.53
N GLN A 22 4.28 -9.88 -3.80
CA GLN A 22 3.47 -10.44 -2.72
C GLN A 22 3.29 -9.44 -1.57
N GLN A 23 4.35 -8.73 -1.20
CA GLN A 23 4.24 -7.72 -0.15
C GLN A 23 3.30 -6.60 -0.55
N THR A 24 3.38 -6.12 -1.79
CA THR A 24 2.48 -5.06 -2.25
C THR A 24 1.03 -5.54 -2.25
N GLN A 25 0.76 -6.77 -2.70
CA GLN A 25 -0.58 -7.34 -2.65
C GLN A 25 -1.14 -7.35 -1.23
N GLN A 26 -0.34 -7.79 -0.26
CA GLN A 26 -0.80 -7.86 1.12
C GLN A 26 -1.01 -6.46 1.72
N VAL A 27 -0.13 -5.51 1.42
CA VAL A 27 -0.28 -4.13 1.87
C VAL A 27 -1.58 -3.53 1.32
N MET A 28 -1.85 -3.71 0.04
CA MET A 28 -3.07 -3.18 -0.58
C MET A 28 -4.31 -3.85 -0.01
N ALA A 29 -4.27 -5.16 0.26
CA ALA A 29 -5.38 -5.87 0.89
C ALA A 29 -5.63 -5.34 2.31
N ASN A 30 -4.57 -5.05 3.06
CA ASN A 30 -4.70 -4.49 4.41
C ASN A 30 -5.32 -3.08 4.38
N LEU A 31 -4.88 -2.23 3.45
CA LEU A 31 -5.47 -0.91 3.28
C LEU A 31 -6.94 -0.99 2.85
N GLU A 32 -7.26 -1.91 1.94
CA GLU A 32 -8.65 -2.10 1.50
C GLU A 32 -9.55 -2.51 2.66
N ALA A 33 -9.10 -3.39 3.52
CA ALA A 33 -9.87 -3.80 4.69
C ALA A 33 -10.13 -2.62 5.63
N ILE A 34 -9.13 -1.75 5.83
CA ILE A 34 -9.29 -0.55 6.66
C ILE A 34 -10.28 0.43 6.01
N LEU A 35 -10.18 0.63 4.70
CA LEU A 35 -11.12 1.50 3.96
C LEU A 35 -12.55 0.98 4.11
N GLN A 36 -12.75 -0.33 3.91
CA GLN A 36 -14.08 -0.93 4.04
C GLN A 36 -14.63 -0.78 5.45
N ALA A 37 -13.81 -0.97 6.47
CA ALA A 37 -14.23 -0.79 7.86
C ALA A 37 -14.64 0.65 8.16
N ALA A 38 -14.06 1.62 7.46
CA ALA A 38 -14.39 3.03 7.58
C ALA A 38 -15.56 3.46 6.69
N GLY A 39 -16.13 2.54 5.90
CA GLY A 39 -17.20 2.87 4.96
C GLY A 39 -16.72 3.55 3.69
N ALA A 40 -15.43 3.39 3.35
CA ALA A 40 -14.82 4.01 2.17
C ALA A 40 -14.42 2.98 1.13
N THR A 41 -14.10 3.46 -0.06
CA THR A 41 -13.55 2.66 -1.14
C THR A 41 -12.26 3.31 -1.67
N TRP A 42 -11.59 2.64 -2.60
CA TRP A 42 -10.42 3.21 -3.26
C TRP A 42 -10.73 4.53 -3.98
N ASN A 43 -11.98 4.74 -4.40
CA ASN A 43 -12.40 5.99 -5.05
C ASN A 43 -12.38 7.19 -4.11
N ASP A 44 -12.39 6.96 -2.80
CA ASP A 44 -12.33 8.02 -1.80
C ASP A 44 -10.89 8.41 -1.44
N VAL A 45 -9.91 7.67 -1.92
CA VAL A 45 -8.49 7.93 -1.63
C VAL A 45 -8.01 9.09 -2.50
N VAL A 46 -7.47 10.11 -1.85
CA VAL A 46 -7.00 11.32 -2.54
C VAL A 46 -5.49 11.40 -2.63
N LYS A 47 -4.78 10.70 -1.75
CA LYS A 47 -3.32 10.67 -1.77
C LYS A 47 -2.81 9.38 -1.18
N THR A 48 -1.74 8.85 -1.77
CA THR A 48 -0.95 7.76 -1.18
C THR A 48 0.51 8.17 -1.07
N THR A 49 1.21 7.59 -0.10
CA THR A 49 2.66 7.67 -0.01
C THR A 49 3.20 6.26 0.06
N VAL A 50 4.12 5.94 -0.85
CA VAL A 50 4.74 4.63 -0.95
C VAL A 50 6.20 4.75 -0.52
N PHE A 51 6.57 4.06 0.55
CA PHE A 51 7.94 4.01 1.04
C PHE A 51 8.54 2.69 0.61
N MET A 52 9.65 2.74 -0.11
CA MET A 52 10.31 1.54 -0.63
C MET A 52 11.73 1.42 -0.09
N ARG A 53 12.11 0.21 0.20
CA ARG A 53 13.48 -0.08 0.62
C ARG A 53 14.46 0.04 -0.55
N ASP A 54 13.97 -0.19 -1.79
CA ASP A 54 14.77 -0.15 -3.00
C ASP A 54 13.89 0.24 -4.18
N LEU A 55 14.12 1.41 -4.76
CA LEU A 55 13.33 1.92 -5.89
C LEU A 55 13.53 1.12 -7.19
N THR A 56 14.53 0.24 -7.26
CA THR A 56 14.63 -0.67 -8.40
C THR A 56 13.45 -1.62 -8.49
N ASN A 57 12.72 -1.82 -7.38
CA ASN A 57 11.50 -2.62 -7.33
C ASN A 57 10.24 -1.84 -7.72
N PHE A 58 10.38 -0.59 -8.17
CA PHE A 58 9.21 0.27 -8.43
C PHE A 58 8.28 -0.34 -9.47
N ALA A 59 8.80 -0.83 -10.59
CA ALA A 59 7.95 -1.35 -11.67
C ALA A 59 7.11 -2.53 -11.20
N ALA A 60 7.70 -3.46 -10.45
CA ALA A 60 6.98 -4.63 -9.93
C ALA A 60 5.93 -4.21 -8.89
N MET A 61 6.28 -3.28 -8.00
CA MET A 61 5.34 -2.71 -7.04
C MET A 61 4.17 -2.06 -7.77
N ASN A 62 4.46 -1.23 -8.77
CA ASN A 62 3.45 -0.47 -9.47
C ASN A 62 2.49 -1.35 -10.29
N GLN A 63 2.95 -2.48 -10.80
CA GLN A 63 2.07 -3.43 -11.49
C GLN A 63 0.94 -3.91 -10.57
N VAL A 64 1.23 -4.17 -9.31
CA VAL A 64 0.23 -4.57 -8.33
C VAL A 64 -0.61 -3.38 -7.90
N TYR A 65 0.06 -2.29 -7.52
CA TYR A 65 -0.57 -1.07 -7.01
C TYR A 65 -1.62 -0.52 -7.99
N ALA A 66 -1.28 -0.41 -9.26
CA ALA A 66 -2.14 0.21 -10.27
C ALA A 66 -3.45 -0.56 -10.49
N GLN A 67 -3.50 -1.85 -10.16
CA GLN A 67 -4.72 -2.65 -10.33
C GLN A 67 -5.85 -2.20 -9.40
N TYR A 68 -5.54 -1.48 -8.33
CA TYR A 68 -6.51 -1.07 -7.33
C TYR A 68 -7.18 0.26 -7.65
N PHE A 69 -6.67 1.00 -8.65
CA PHE A 69 -7.15 2.35 -8.96
C PHE A 69 -7.64 2.45 -10.39
N ASN A 70 -8.74 3.22 -10.55
CA ASN A 70 -9.16 3.66 -11.87
C ASN A 70 -8.20 4.75 -12.34
N PRO A 71 -7.54 4.59 -13.51
CA PRO A 71 -6.56 5.57 -13.99
C PRO A 71 -7.12 6.99 -14.15
N GLU A 72 -8.42 7.12 -14.39
CA GLU A 72 -9.04 8.43 -14.60
C GLU A 72 -9.19 9.22 -13.29
N ILE A 73 -9.25 8.52 -12.16
CA ILE A 73 -9.46 9.15 -10.86
C ILE A 73 -8.43 8.69 -9.82
N ALA A 74 -7.28 8.24 -10.31
CA ALA A 74 -6.22 7.77 -9.41
C ALA A 74 -5.76 8.90 -8.48
N PRO A 75 -5.44 8.58 -7.22
CA PRO A 75 -4.98 9.59 -6.27
C PRO A 75 -3.59 10.12 -6.62
N ALA A 76 -3.26 11.28 -6.08
CA ALA A 76 -1.87 11.73 -6.08
C ALA A 76 -1.00 10.72 -5.32
N ARG A 77 0.23 10.52 -5.79
CA ARG A 77 1.15 9.56 -5.18
C ARG A 77 2.54 10.14 -5.05
N ALA A 78 3.14 9.98 -3.87
CA ALA A 78 4.57 10.15 -3.68
C ALA A 78 5.18 8.76 -3.47
N CYS A 79 6.33 8.52 -4.08
CA CYS A 79 7.06 7.27 -3.90
C CYS A 79 8.52 7.60 -3.61
N VAL A 80 9.03 7.15 -2.48
CA VAL A 80 10.37 7.49 -2.01
C VAL A 80 11.10 6.24 -1.54
N GLU A 81 12.42 6.26 -1.68
CA GLU A 81 13.28 5.24 -1.11
C GLU A 81 13.71 5.65 0.28
N VAL A 82 13.69 4.70 1.21
CA VAL A 82 14.09 4.90 2.60
C VAL A 82 15.18 3.92 2.99
N SER A 83 15.95 4.30 4.02
CA SER A 83 17.07 3.47 4.47
C SER A 83 16.62 2.14 5.06
N ARG A 84 15.46 2.12 5.71
CA ARG A 84 14.96 0.93 6.40
C ARG A 84 13.47 1.08 6.67
N LEU A 85 12.76 -0.06 6.68
CA LEU A 85 11.35 -0.13 7.04
C LEU A 85 11.15 -1.07 8.22
N PRO A 86 10.02 -0.96 8.94
CA PRO A 86 9.73 -1.87 10.06
C PRO A 86 9.80 -3.33 9.60
N LYS A 87 10.36 -4.17 10.47
CA LYS A 87 10.50 -5.62 10.21
C LYS A 87 11.25 -5.94 8.93
N ASP A 88 12.04 -4.97 8.42
CA ASP A 88 12.85 -5.13 7.19
C ASP A 88 12.01 -5.51 5.96
N VAL A 89 10.78 -5.00 5.89
CA VAL A 89 9.93 -5.19 4.72
C VAL A 89 10.44 -4.35 3.55
N LEU A 90 9.93 -4.65 2.35
CA LEU A 90 10.35 -3.99 1.12
C LEU A 90 9.48 -2.77 0.78
N VAL A 91 8.28 -2.69 1.34
CA VAL A 91 7.33 -1.63 1.02
C VAL A 91 6.41 -1.34 2.20
N GLU A 92 6.09 -0.05 2.37
CA GLU A 92 5.08 0.44 3.29
C GLU A 92 4.26 1.50 2.56
N ILE A 93 2.94 1.46 2.70
CA ILE A 93 2.06 2.41 2.03
C ILE A 93 1.10 3.00 3.04
N ASP A 94 0.96 4.32 3.03
CA ASP A 94 -0.14 4.99 3.72
C ASP A 94 -1.07 5.64 2.70
N CYS A 95 -2.26 6.01 3.14
CA CYS A 95 -3.17 6.74 2.28
C CYS A 95 -4.04 7.70 3.09
N ILE A 96 -4.56 8.70 2.38
CA ILE A 96 -5.53 9.65 2.90
C ILE A 96 -6.80 9.47 2.07
N ALA A 97 -7.91 9.23 2.75
CA ALA A 97 -9.22 9.11 2.13
C ALA A 97 -10.14 10.19 2.68
N VAL A 98 -11.01 10.71 1.81
CA VAL A 98 -12.02 11.68 2.20
C VAL A 98 -13.38 11.06 1.95
N ILE A 99 -14.15 10.92 3.02
CA ILE A 99 -15.48 10.32 2.96
C ILE A 99 -16.48 11.47 3.00
N THR A 100 -17.32 11.56 1.97
CA THR A 100 -18.37 12.57 1.88
C THR A 100 -19.72 11.92 2.15
N GLY A 101 -20.44 12.52 3.03
CA GLY A 101 -21.77 12.07 3.42
C GLY A 101 -21.79 11.39 4.74
#